data_ebf663e86298c85a7868f09ad59e6074
#
_entry.id   ebf663e86298c85a7868f09ad59e6074
#
_cell.length_a   1.000
_cell.length_b   1.000
_cell.length_c   1.000
_cell.angle_alpha   90.00
_cell.angle_beta   90.00
_cell.angle_gamma   90.00
#
_symmetry.space_group_name_H-M   'P 1'
#
loop_
_entity.id
_entity.type
_entity.pdbx_description
1 polymer ?
#
loop_
_entity_poly.entity_id
_entity_poly.type
_entity_poly.pdbx_seq_one_letter_code
_entity_poly.pdbx_strand_id
1 'polypeptide(L)'
;MSPILVRPVREQFEHDRIIRLLHAKFRRKYEAWMNPGVEQNMPVGVGPTALFPDIVLLSQDRGHRLQAIVEVETGESVNHLEALAQWAHYGRIRAAFHLYVPAGMVDVARRLTEDNQIHVAEIWSYHVIGDEPRFTLVHRNRDAVSPQARKTPVV
;
A
#
# COMPACT_ATOMS: atom_id res chain seq x y z
N MET A 1 14.23 11.56 5.22
CA MET A 1 13.57 10.50 6.00
C MET A 1 12.07 10.73 6.01
N SER A 2 11.31 9.73 5.63
CA SER A 2 9.87 9.85 5.67
C SER A 2 9.39 10.08 7.09
N PRO A 3 8.42 10.98 7.32
CA PRO A 3 7.85 11.13 8.63
C PRO A 3 7.16 9.82 9.05
N ILE A 4 7.32 9.45 10.30
CA ILE A 4 6.65 8.29 10.85
C ILE A 4 5.26 8.72 11.28
N LEU A 5 4.25 8.06 10.70
CA LEU A 5 2.88 8.30 11.10
C LEU A 5 2.65 7.71 12.49
N VAL A 6 2.31 8.58 13.43
CA VAL A 6 2.05 8.14 14.81
C VAL A 6 0.59 7.69 14.91
N ARG A 7 0.39 6.45 15.35
CA ARG A 7 -0.93 5.88 15.60
C ARG A 7 -1.10 5.57 17.07
N PRO A 8 -2.32 5.65 17.61
CA PRO A 8 -2.59 5.07 18.92
C PRO A 8 -2.17 3.60 18.96
N VAL A 9 -1.74 3.13 20.12
CA VAL A 9 -1.22 1.77 20.29
C VAL A 9 -2.18 0.71 19.72
N ARG A 10 -3.48 0.88 19.99
CA ARG A 10 -4.50 -0.04 19.51
C ARG A 10 -4.57 -0.10 17.98
N GLU A 11 -4.51 1.04 17.32
CA GLU A 11 -4.54 1.12 15.86
C GLU A 11 -3.25 0.62 15.24
N GLN A 12 -2.12 0.87 15.89
CA GLN A 12 -0.83 0.34 15.43
C GLN A 12 -0.84 -1.19 15.47
N PHE A 13 -1.41 -1.77 16.52
CA PHE A 13 -1.53 -3.22 16.64
C PHE A 13 -2.40 -3.81 15.53
N GLU A 14 -3.54 -3.19 15.26
CA GLU A 14 -4.43 -3.61 14.17
C GLU A 14 -3.74 -3.47 12.82
N HIS A 15 -3.10 -2.35 12.58
CA HIS A 15 -2.36 -2.08 11.35
C HIS A 15 -1.32 -3.19 11.08
N ASP A 16 -0.50 -3.49 12.08
CA ASP A 16 0.57 -4.47 11.92
C ASP A 16 0.02 -5.88 11.74
N ARG A 17 -1.10 -6.19 12.38
CA ARG A 17 -1.78 -7.48 12.21
C ARG A 17 -2.26 -7.67 10.77
N ILE A 18 -2.88 -6.64 10.20
CA ILE A 18 -3.35 -6.68 8.81
C ILE A 18 -2.18 -6.84 7.85
N ILE A 19 -1.09 -6.11 8.09
CA ILE A 19 0.12 -6.26 7.28
C ILE A 19 0.62 -7.69 7.27
N ARG A 20 0.69 -8.34 8.44
CA ARG A 20 1.17 -9.72 8.54
C ARG A 20 0.28 -10.70 7.80
N LEU A 21 -1.03 -10.52 7.87
CA LEU A 21 -1.98 -11.37 7.16
C LEU A 21 -1.87 -11.21 5.66
N LEU A 22 -1.76 -9.98 5.17
CA LEU A 22 -1.56 -9.70 3.75
C LEU A 22 -0.21 -10.23 3.26
N HIS A 23 0.84 -10.05 4.05
CA HIS A 23 2.16 -10.56 3.71
C HIS A 23 2.12 -12.08 3.50
N ALA A 24 1.49 -12.81 4.40
CA ALA A 24 1.35 -14.25 4.28
C ALA A 24 0.60 -14.66 3.01
N LYS A 25 -0.41 -13.87 2.62
CA LYS A 25 -1.18 -14.12 1.41
C LYS A 25 -0.37 -13.82 0.15
N PHE A 26 0.37 -12.70 0.12
CA PHE A 26 1.14 -12.28 -1.04
C PHE A 26 2.36 -13.16 -1.30
N ARG A 27 2.91 -13.79 -0.27
CA ARG A 27 4.08 -14.67 -0.41
C ARG A 27 3.86 -15.81 -1.40
N ARG A 28 2.62 -16.14 -1.70
CA ARG A 28 2.32 -17.21 -2.65
C ARG A 28 2.65 -16.83 -4.10
N LYS A 29 2.63 -15.54 -4.42
CA LYS A 29 2.84 -15.05 -5.79
C LYS A 29 4.06 -14.17 -5.93
N TYR A 30 4.53 -13.58 -4.84
CA TYR A 30 5.59 -12.57 -4.87
C TYR A 30 6.66 -12.89 -3.85
N GLU A 31 7.84 -12.33 -4.07
CA GLU A 31 8.79 -12.14 -2.98
C GLU A 31 8.26 -10.94 -2.18
N ALA A 32 7.65 -11.21 -1.03
CA ALA A 32 6.96 -10.19 -0.25
C ALA A 32 7.78 -9.80 0.97
N TRP A 33 7.94 -8.50 1.15
CA TRP A 33 8.62 -7.92 2.31
C TRP A 33 7.65 -7.01 3.05
N MET A 34 7.74 -6.97 4.38
CA MET A 34 6.90 -6.09 5.19
C MET A 34 7.75 -5.23 6.10
N ASN A 35 7.25 -4.02 6.35
CA ASN A 35 7.88 -3.02 7.22
C ASN A 35 6.91 -2.61 8.33
N PRO A 36 6.55 -3.54 9.25
CA PRO A 36 5.57 -3.22 10.29
C PRO A 36 6.18 -2.32 11.37
N GLY A 37 5.34 -1.47 11.96
CA GLY A 37 5.78 -0.58 13.03
C GLY A 37 6.90 0.34 12.57
N VAL A 38 8.03 0.25 13.22
CA VAL A 38 9.23 1.04 12.89
C VAL A 38 10.29 0.21 12.17
N GLU A 39 9.97 -1.04 11.81
CA GLU A 39 10.92 -1.91 11.11
C GLU A 39 11.18 -1.41 9.70
N GLN A 40 12.44 -1.47 9.29
CA GLN A 40 12.89 -1.02 7.98
C GLN A 40 13.58 -2.18 7.26
N ASN A 41 12.78 -3.16 6.81
CA ASN A 41 13.29 -4.40 6.22
C ASN A 41 13.56 -4.27 4.73
N MET A 42 12.69 -3.54 4.00
CA MET A 42 12.82 -3.40 2.55
C MET A 42 12.40 -1.99 2.13
N PRO A 43 13.34 -1.18 1.64
CA PRO A 43 13.02 0.15 1.14
C PRO A 43 12.55 0.11 -0.31
N VAL A 44 11.91 1.20 -0.71
CA VAL A 44 11.69 1.55 -2.10
C VAL A 44 12.44 2.86 -2.35
N GLY A 45 13.29 2.89 -3.38
CA GLY A 45 14.20 3.98 -3.60
C GLY A 45 15.53 3.76 -2.88
N VAL A 46 16.42 4.74 -2.97
CA VAL A 46 17.78 4.62 -2.43
C VAL A 46 18.16 5.88 -1.64
N GLY A 47 19.08 5.70 -0.69
CA GLY A 47 19.66 6.81 0.07
C GLY A 47 18.66 7.48 1.01
N PRO A 48 18.86 8.78 1.28
CA PRO A 48 18.04 9.48 2.27
C PRO A 48 16.58 9.63 1.90
N THR A 49 16.23 9.46 0.62
CA THR A 49 14.85 9.57 0.14
C THR A 49 14.15 8.23 0.07
N ALA A 50 14.77 7.14 0.52
CA ALA A 50 14.16 5.82 0.53
C ALA A 50 12.93 5.83 1.43
N LEU A 51 11.88 5.12 0.98
CA LEU A 51 10.64 4.95 1.72
C LEU A 51 10.50 3.49 2.13
N PHE A 52 9.72 3.25 3.18
CA PHE A 52 9.47 1.91 3.69
C PHE A 52 7.96 1.65 3.68
N PRO A 53 7.39 1.28 2.51
CA PRO A 53 5.97 0.94 2.44
C PRO A 53 5.63 -0.23 3.36
N ASP A 54 4.37 -0.33 3.75
CA ASP A 54 3.93 -1.41 4.63
C ASP A 54 4.26 -2.79 4.04
N ILE A 55 4.03 -2.97 2.73
CA ILE A 55 4.43 -4.19 2.02
C ILE A 55 5.05 -3.83 0.68
N VAL A 56 6.14 -4.50 0.36
CA VAL A 56 6.83 -4.37 -0.92
C VAL A 56 6.78 -5.72 -1.63
N LEU A 57 6.28 -5.74 -2.85
CA LEU A 57 6.12 -6.96 -3.64
C LEU A 57 7.08 -6.94 -4.81
N LEU A 58 7.97 -7.92 -4.84
CA LEU A 58 8.94 -8.11 -5.90
C LEU A 58 8.57 -9.36 -6.71
N SER A 59 9.04 -9.43 -7.95
CA SER A 59 8.87 -10.64 -8.75
C SER A 59 9.66 -11.80 -8.14
N GLN A 60 9.15 -13.02 -8.29
CA GLN A 60 9.84 -14.22 -7.77
C GLN A 60 10.96 -14.69 -8.69
N ASP A 61 11.07 -14.13 -9.89
CA ASP A 61 12.15 -14.49 -10.81
C ASP A 61 13.48 -13.85 -10.38
N ARG A 62 14.54 -14.15 -11.13
CA ARG A 62 15.89 -13.67 -10.79
C ARG A 62 16.02 -12.15 -10.81
N GLY A 63 15.12 -11.46 -11.47
CA GLY A 63 15.19 -10.01 -11.57
C GLY A 63 14.80 -9.29 -10.30
N HIS A 64 14.04 -9.93 -9.41
CA HIS A 64 13.53 -9.33 -8.17
C HIS A 64 13.00 -7.91 -8.40
N ARG A 65 12.21 -7.75 -9.47
CA ARG A 65 11.73 -6.41 -9.88
C ARG A 65 10.55 -5.98 -9.02
N LEU A 66 10.52 -4.70 -8.70
CA LEU A 66 9.39 -4.12 -7.97
C LEU A 66 8.11 -4.25 -8.78
N GLN A 67 7.12 -4.94 -8.23
CA GLN A 67 5.82 -5.16 -8.87
C GLN A 67 4.75 -4.29 -8.26
N ALA A 68 4.71 -4.20 -6.94
CA ALA A 68 3.66 -3.44 -6.26
C ALA A 68 4.12 -2.95 -4.90
N ILE A 69 3.47 -1.89 -4.47
CA ILE A 69 3.60 -1.30 -3.15
C ILE A 69 2.22 -1.37 -2.50
N VAL A 70 2.15 -1.80 -1.25
CA VAL A 70 0.90 -1.90 -0.51
C VAL A 70 0.98 -1.02 0.73
N GLU A 71 -0.01 -0.18 0.92
CA GLU A 71 -0.19 0.61 2.13
C GLU A 71 -1.49 0.22 2.81
N VAL A 72 -1.43 0.07 4.13
CA VAL A 72 -2.59 -0.21 4.98
C VAL A 72 -2.83 1.00 5.87
N GLU A 73 -4.02 1.57 5.77
CA GLU A 73 -4.41 2.69 6.63
C GLU A 73 -5.41 2.22 7.68
N THR A 74 -5.44 2.92 8.81
CA THR A 74 -6.45 2.72 9.84
C THR A 74 -7.48 3.84 9.77
N GLY A 75 -8.53 3.75 10.56
CA GLY A 75 -9.61 4.74 10.52
C GLY A 75 -9.14 6.17 10.75
N GLU A 76 -8.16 6.36 11.64
CA GLU A 76 -7.63 7.69 11.91
C GLU A 76 -6.61 8.14 10.86
N SER A 77 -5.80 7.23 10.35
CA SER A 77 -4.70 7.60 9.46
C SER A 77 -5.15 8.00 8.06
N VAL A 78 -6.31 7.54 7.60
CA VAL A 78 -6.80 7.86 6.24
C VAL A 78 -6.86 9.37 5.99
N ASN A 79 -7.22 10.15 7.00
CA ASN A 79 -7.36 11.60 6.88
C ASN A 79 -6.09 12.39 7.20
N HIS A 80 -4.99 11.72 7.52
CA HIS A 80 -3.76 12.42 7.88
C HIS A 80 -3.04 12.95 6.64
N LEU A 81 -2.51 14.16 6.75
CA LEU A 81 -1.73 14.77 5.68
C LEU A 81 -0.48 13.96 5.35
N GLU A 82 0.13 13.35 6.37
CA GLU A 82 1.30 12.50 6.16
C GLU A 82 0.96 11.28 5.31
N ALA A 83 -0.20 10.64 5.58
CA ALA A 83 -0.65 9.51 4.77
C ALA A 83 -0.89 9.94 3.34
N LEU A 84 -1.57 11.04 3.13
CA LEU A 84 -1.84 11.57 1.80
C LEU A 84 -0.55 11.88 1.04
N ALA A 85 0.43 12.48 1.71
CA ALA A 85 1.74 12.77 1.10
C ALA A 85 2.46 11.48 0.70
N GLN A 86 2.39 10.44 1.52
CA GLN A 86 2.97 9.13 1.19
C GLN A 86 2.27 8.51 -0.02
N TRP A 87 0.94 8.55 -0.06
CA TRP A 87 0.19 8.01 -1.21
C TRP A 87 0.56 8.74 -2.50
N ALA A 88 0.69 10.06 -2.45
CA ALA A 88 1.08 10.84 -3.62
C ALA A 88 2.47 10.39 -4.12
N HIS A 89 3.38 10.16 -3.20
CA HIS A 89 4.71 9.69 -3.54
C HIS A 89 4.68 8.28 -4.14
N TYR A 90 3.99 7.35 -3.50
CA TYR A 90 3.87 5.97 -3.99
C TYR A 90 3.19 5.90 -5.35
N GLY A 91 2.18 6.74 -5.58
CA GLY A 91 1.48 6.79 -6.86
C GLY A 91 2.36 7.23 -8.04
N ARG A 92 3.49 7.88 -7.78
CA ARG A 92 4.46 8.27 -8.82
C ARG A 92 5.49 7.20 -9.12
N ILE A 93 5.61 6.21 -8.24
CA ILE A 93 6.59 5.14 -8.43
C ILE A 93 6.12 4.21 -9.55
N ARG A 94 7.07 3.67 -10.29
CA ARG A 94 6.81 2.79 -11.42
C ARG A 94 6.50 1.37 -10.94
N ALA A 95 5.40 1.24 -10.20
CA ALA A 95 4.89 -0.01 -9.67
C ALA A 95 3.40 0.18 -9.40
N ALA A 96 2.66 -0.91 -9.28
CA ALA A 96 1.26 -0.82 -8.89
C ALA A 96 1.17 -0.40 -7.41
N PHE A 97 0.34 0.60 -7.12
CA PHE A 97 0.09 1.03 -5.75
C PHE A 97 -1.27 0.50 -5.30
N HIS A 98 -1.28 -0.31 -4.25
CA HIS A 98 -2.48 -0.89 -3.65
C HIS A 98 -2.72 -0.26 -2.28
N LEU A 99 -3.93 0.21 -2.06
CA LEU A 99 -4.32 0.88 -0.82
C LEU A 99 -5.41 0.07 -0.13
N TYR A 100 -5.19 -0.26 1.15
CA TYR A 100 -6.15 -0.97 1.99
C TYR A 100 -6.66 -0.03 3.07
N VAL A 101 -7.97 0.15 3.14
CA VAL A 101 -8.61 1.08 4.11
C VAL A 101 -9.77 0.40 4.80
N PRO A 102 -10.14 0.86 6.02
CA PRO A 102 -11.34 0.34 6.67
C PRO A 102 -12.59 0.54 5.81
N ALA A 103 -13.53 -0.39 5.90
CA ALA A 103 -14.74 -0.37 5.07
C ALA A 103 -15.49 0.96 5.13
N GLY A 104 -15.55 1.60 6.30
CA GLY A 104 -16.21 2.88 6.45
C GLY A 104 -15.47 4.08 5.85
N MET A 105 -14.24 3.90 5.37
CA MET A 105 -13.40 4.97 4.87
C MET A 105 -13.12 4.91 3.37
N VAL A 106 -13.79 4.00 2.67
CA VAL A 106 -13.58 3.81 1.23
C VAL A 106 -13.89 5.07 0.44
N ASP A 107 -15.03 5.71 0.72
CA ASP A 107 -15.43 6.91 -0.01
C ASP A 107 -14.47 8.06 0.21
N VAL A 108 -13.98 8.21 1.44
CA VAL A 108 -12.98 9.22 1.79
C VAL A 108 -11.68 8.96 1.01
N ALA A 109 -11.21 7.71 1.03
CA ALA A 109 -9.98 7.35 0.34
C ALA A 109 -10.09 7.58 -1.17
N ARG A 110 -11.21 7.20 -1.78
CA ARG A 110 -11.44 7.43 -3.21
C ARG A 110 -11.44 8.91 -3.55
N ARG A 111 -12.13 9.71 -2.74
CA ARG A 111 -12.16 11.16 -2.96
C ARG A 111 -10.79 11.78 -2.84
N LEU A 112 -10.03 11.39 -1.82
CA LEU A 112 -8.68 11.92 -1.62
C LEU A 112 -7.75 11.57 -2.77
N THR A 113 -7.82 10.33 -3.27
CA THR A 113 -6.97 9.91 -4.39
C THR A 113 -7.38 10.60 -5.68
N GLU A 114 -8.67 10.74 -5.94
CA GLU A 114 -9.17 11.43 -7.15
C GLU A 114 -8.86 12.92 -7.13
N ASP A 115 -9.15 13.60 -6.02
CA ASP A 115 -8.96 15.04 -5.90
C ASP A 115 -7.48 15.44 -5.99
N ASN A 116 -6.59 14.57 -5.56
CA ASN A 116 -5.15 14.81 -5.57
C ASN A 116 -4.44 14.13 -6.74
N GLN A 117 -5.18 13.52 -7.65
CA GLN A 117 -4.66 12.88 -8.85
C GLN A 117 -3.59 11.82 -8.52
N ILE A 118 -3.85 11.04 -7.49
CA ILE A 118 -2.95 9.97 -7.06
C ILE A 118 -3.26 8.70 -7.84
N HIS A 119 -2.24 8.13 -8.48
CA HIS A 119 -2.37 6.88 -9.22
C HIS A 119 -2.45 5.71 -8.26
N VAL A 120 -3.63 5.11 -8.15
CA VAL A 120 -3.87 3.91 -7.32
C VAL A 120 -4.33 2.79 -8.24
N ALA A 121 -3.61 1.67 -8.21
CA ALA A 121 -4.00 0.50 -9.01
C ALA A 121 -5.24 -0.18 -8.43
N GLU A 122 -5.27 -0.34 -7.13
CA GLU A 122 -6.39 -0.99 -6.45
C GLU A 122 -6.64 -0.36 -5.09
N ILE A 123 -7.91 -0.20 -4.75
CA ILE A 123 -8.34 0.12 -3.40
C ILE A 123 -9.14 -1.07 -2.87
N TRP A 124 -8.74 -1.54 -1.70
CA TRP A 124 -9.40 -2.63 -0.99
C TRP A 124 -9.97 -2.09 0.31
N SER A 125 -11.14 -2.57 0.68
CA SER A 125 -11.67 -2.33 2.01
C SER A 125 -11.38 -3.54 2.91
N TYR A 126 -11.29 -3.29 4.19
CA TYR A 126 -11.24 -4.38 5.16
C TYR A 126 -12.17 -4.08 6.32
N HIS A 127 -12.72 -5.13 6.92
CA HIS A 127 -13.41 -5.05 8.20
C HIS A 127 -13.18 -6.35 8.96
N VAL A 128 -13.24 -6.25 10.27
CA VAL A 128 -12.97 -7.39 11.15
C VAL A 128 -14.30 -8.00 11.60
N ILE A 129 -14.48 -9.28 11.28
CA ILE A 129 -15.62 -10.06 11.78
C ILE A 129 -15.06 -11.07 12.77
N GLY A 130 -15.45 -10.91 14.06
CA GLY A 130 -14.77 -11.65 15.12
C GLY A 130 -13.31 -11.21 15.18
N ASP A 131 -12.39 -12.15 15.01
CA ASP A 131 -10.96 -11.86 15.00
C ASP A 131 -10.36 -11.90 13.59
N GLU A 132 -11.18 -12.05 12.55
CA GLU A 132 -10.68 -12.21 11.19
C GLU A 132 -10.98 -11.01 10.32
N PRO A 133 -9.95 -10.36 9.74
CA PRO A 133 -10.17 -9.35 8.71
C PRO A 133 -10.72 -9.96 7.42
N ARG A 134 -11.67 -9.26 6.81
CA ARG A 134 -12.21 -9.61 5.50
C ARG A 134 -11.83 -8.50 4.54
N PHE A 135 -11.34 -8.88 3.37
CA PHE A 135 -10.86 -7.96 2.35
C PHE A 135 -11.78 -7.98 1.13
N THR A 136 -12.14 -6.81 0.65
CA THR A 136 -12.99 -6.66 -0.53
C THR A 136 -12.36 -5.67 -1.49
N LEU A 137 -12.19 -6.07 -2.75
CA LEU A 137 -11.74 -5.15 -3.80
C LEU A 137 -12.88 -4.19 -4.12
N VAL A 138 -12.64 -2.89 -3.98
CA VAL A 138 -13.66 -1.87 -4.22
C VAL A 138 -13.36 -0.96 -5.41
N HIS A 139 -12.11 -0.92 -5.86
CA HIS A 139 -11.72 -0.13 -7.02
C HIS A 139 -10.49 -0.74 -7.67
N ARG A 140 -10.51 -0.82 -9.00
CA ARG A 140 -9.36 -1.25 -9.78
C ARG A 140 -9.20 -0.33 -10.98
N ASN A 141 -8.00 0.22 -11.13
CA ASN A 141 -7.62 0.98 -12.30
C ASN A 141 -6.72 0.09 -13.16
N ARG A 142 -7.24 -0.40 -14.27
CA ARG A 142 -6.53 -1.36 -15.13
C ARG A 142 -5.26 -0.77 -15.73
N ASP A 143 -5.22 0.53 -15.96
CA ASP A 143 -4.05 1.20 -16.53
C ASP A 143 -2.89 1.27 -15.55
N ALA A 144 -3.15 1.10 -14.26
CA ALA A 144 -2.17 1.18 -13.20
C ALA A 144 -1.82 -0.16 -12.56
N VAL A 145 -2.28 -1.29 -13.13
CA VAL A 145 -2.12 -2.63 -12.52
C VAL A 145 -0.70 -3.17 -12.69
N SER A 146 -0.04 -2.87 -13.79
CA SER A 146 1.25 -3.47 -14.11
C SER A 146 2.27 -2.43 -14.55
N PRO A 147 3.50 -2.47 -14.00
CA PRO A 147 4.58 -1.61 -14.47
C PRO A 147 4.91 -1.82 -15.96
N GLN A 148 4.78 -3.04 -16.45
CA GLN A 148 5.01 -3.34 -17.85
C GLN A 148 3.98 -2.66 -18.76
N ALA A 149 2.73 -2.65 -18.35
CA ALA A 149 1.68 -1.97 -19.10
C ALA A 149 1.95 -0.46 -19.22
N ARG A 150 2.51 0.14 -18.17
CA ARG A 150 2.88 1.56 -18.19
C ARG A 150 4.07 1.84 -19.10
N LYS A 151 4.95 0.85 -19.30
CA LYS A 151 6.15 0.98 -20.12
C LYS A 151 5.87 0.75 -21.57
N THR A 152 4.77 0.09 -21.92
CA THR A 152 4.46 -0.22 -23.30
C THR A 152 4.27 1.09 -24.07
N PRO A 153 5.10 1.41 -25.04
CA PRO A 153 4.89 2.63 -25.80
C PRO A 153 3.60 2.50 -26.59
N VAL A 154 2.80 3.52 -26.49
CA VAL A 154 1.65 3.65 -27.36
C VAL A 154 2.16 4.23 -28.65
N VAL A 155 2.20 3.41 -29.64
CA VAL A 155 2.65 3.84 -30.97
C VAL A 155 1.55 4.62 -31.65
#